data_817866b45bac422740bbbf6a0d117faa
#
_entry.id   817866b45bac422740bbbf6a0d117faa
#
_cell.length_a   1.000
_cell.length_b   1.000
_cell.length_c   1.000
_cell.angle_alpha   90.00
_cell.angle_beta   90.00
_cell.angle_gamma   90.00
#
_symmetry.space_group_name_H-M   'P 1'
#
loop_
_entity.id
_entity.type
_entity.pdbx_description
1 polymer ?
#
loop_
_entity_poly.entity_id
_entity_poly.type
_entity_poly.pdbx_seq_one_letter_code
_entity_poly.pdbx_strand_id
1 'polypeptide(L)'
;MQYSFRLAELLGHVPDPRKRPGTIKAIVEYTGLDRHQVAALLKNEVKYIPLKALSRLCDFLIEHGHATPDQLPGALFAVEPENFWELLARRKRLEMCVGVRKDDNPDSEVSFVAASDSVLLGELLNGVTTLGGTAKLRKPVEAVSALASEELPQPEHLKQSLVWSPGQADEDEVMRRAKTVHERFSDSKGDKALVGIGSTKSNPVVEIILSRSFNCNAFESQDEVATPNERALPFFLRYRDNDPHPPSCMAGLKLSKSDTGTKEGLYYEDANGKWIRCGSGKSGEEVAFVFYLHRESQGRLEMCMGGFSGKATRLLARALGTRAQDFWPPAYASQGMQIGAFIVEFTMPAGKKETDILRTDLVATAEVTVIPHEAIARRLEKR
;
A
#
# COMPACT_ATOMS: atom_id res chain seq x y z
N MET A 1 18.70 13.63 2.21
CA MET A 1 18.20 12.73 3.29
C MET A 1 17.39 13.51 4.28
N GLN A 2 16.15 13.09 4.52
CA GLN A 2 15.27 13.63 5.55
C GLN A 2 15.05 12.55 6.62
N TYR A 3 14.89 12.95 7.87
CA TYR A 3 14.69 12.04 9.00
C TYR A 3 13.30 12.20 9.59
N SER A 4 12.66 11.09 9.90
CA SER A 4 11.44 11.03 10.67
C SER A 4 11.71 10.61 12.13
N PHE A 5 10.87 11.07 13.06
CA PHE A 5 10.97 10.72 14.47
C PHE A 5 10.03 9.57 14.83
N ARG A 6 10.58 8.47 15.34
CA ARG A 6 9.93 7.18 15.48
C ARG A 6 9.38 6.86 16.87
N LEU A 7 9.03 7.88 17.66
CA LEU A 7 8.53 7.68 19.02
C LEU A 7 7.28 6.78 19.07
N ALA A 8 6.33 7.00 18.16
CA ALA A 8 5.09 6.21 18.15
C ALA A 8 5.35 4.73 17.83
N GLU A 9 6.33 4.42 16.97
CA GLU A 9 6.76 3.06 16.67
C GLU A 9 7.36 2.37 17.88
N LEU A 10 8.34 3.01 18.57
CA LEU A 10 9.00 2.45 19.74
C LEU A 10 8.02 2.17 20.88
N LEU A 11 7.06 3.04 21.09
CA LEU A 11 5.98 2.83 22.06
C LEU A 11 5.00 1.75 21.64
N GLY A 12 5.10 1.23 20.40
CA GLY A 12 4.12 0.31 19.82
C GLY A 12 2.74 0.96 19.74
N HIS A 13 2.67 2.22 19.37
CA HIS A 13 1.43 3.01 19.40
C HIS A 13 0.45 2.48 18.34
N VAL A 14 -0.72 2.02 18.78
CA VAL A 14 -1.85 1.75 17.90
C VAL A 14 -2.50 3.09 17.53
N PRO A 15 -3.04 3.26 16.29
CA PRO A 15 -3.60 4.54 15.83
C PRO A 15 -4.71 5.14 16.70
N ASP A 16 -5.33 4.35 17.59
CA ASP A 16 -6.41 4.82 18.46
C ASP A 16 -5.86 5.37 19.80
N PRO A 17 -5.82 6.70 19.99
CA PRO A 17 -5.34 7.31 21.23
C PRO A 17 -6.20 6.94 22.46
N ARG A 18 -7.41 6.38 22.26
CA ARG A 18 -8.30 5.94 23.34
C ARG A 18 -7.84 4.63 23.97
N LYS A 19 -7.06 3.82 23.24
CA LYS A 19 -6.61 2.49 23.71
C LYS A 19 -5.39 2.53 24.63
N ARG A 20 -4.76 3.69 24.82
CA ARG A 20 -3.60 3.87 25.72
C ARG A 20 -3.72 5.15 26.56
N PRO A 21 -4.71 5.22 27.47
CA PRO A 21 -4.81 6.34 28.40
C PRO A 21 -3.55 6.36 29.30
N GLY A 22 -2.87 7.49 29.35
CA GLY A 22 -1.76 7.72 30.27
C GLY A 22 -0.37 7.86 29.65
N THR A 23 -0.09 7.29 28.46
CA THR A 23 1.27 7.35 27.85
C THR A 23 1.76 8.79 27.63
N ILE A 24 0.93 9.66 27.09
CA ILE A 24 1.32 11.09 26.90
C ILE A 24 1.58 11.75 28.26
N LYS A 25 0.74 11.49 29.26
CA LYS A 25 0.91 12.05 30.59
C LYS A 25 2.21 11.58 31.24
N ALA A 26 2.52 10.29 31.16
CA ALA A 26 3.76 9.72 31.69
C ALA A 26 5.01 10.34 31.02
N ILE A 27 5.00 10.51 29.70
CA ILE A 27 6.09 11.15 28.98
C ILE A 27 6.24 12.61 29.37
N VAL A 28 5.15 13.36 29.50
CA VAL A 28 5.14 14.76 29.94
C VAL A 28 5.77 14.88 31.35
N GLU A 29 5.33 14.07 32.30
CA GLU A 29 5.83 14.07 33.68
C GLU A 29 7.32 13.71 33.75
N TYR A 30 7.76 12.77 32.92
CA TYR A 30 9.14 12.29 32.91
C TYR A 30 10.09 13.26 32.19
N THR A 31 9.70 13.74 30.99
CA THR A 31 10.57 14.55 30.13
C THR A 31 10.55 16.03 30.42
N GLY A 32 9.47 16.54 31.03
CA GLY A 32 9.21 17.97 31.20
C GLY A 32 8.78 18.70 29.94
N LEU A 33 8.48 17.96 28.85
CA LEU A 33 7.85 18.49 27.66
C LEU A 33 6.36 18.78 27.93
N ASP A 34 5.80 19.75 27.24
CA ASP A 34 4.34 19.92 27.29
C ASP A 34 3.58 18.91 26.49
N ARG A 35 2.26 18.82 26.71
CA ARG A 35 1.40 17.82 26.05
C ARG A 35 1.36 17.98 24.53
N HIS A 36 1.43 19.21 24.03
CA HIS A 36 1.40 19.48 22.59
C HIS A 36 2.72 19.06 21.93
N GLN A 37 3.85 19.30 22.59
CA GLN A 37 5.15 18.84 22.11
C GLN A 37 5.22 17.31 22.05
N VAL A 38 4.75 16.60 23.07
CA VAL A 38 4.69 15.13 23.06
C VAL A 38 3.76 14.62 21.96
N ALA A 39 2.60 15.25 21.78
CA ALA A 39 1.69 14.90 20.69
C ALA A 39 2.31 15.14 19.29
N ALA A 40 3.04 16.23 19.13
CA ALA A 40 3.77 16.52 17.88
C ALA A 40 4.91 15.51 17.63
N LEU A 41 5.64 15.08 18.68
CA LEU A 41 6.64 14.02 18.58
C LEU A 41 6.03 12.70 18.11
N LEU A 42 4.87 12.32 18.65
CA LEU A 42 4.15 11.10 18.25
C LEU A 42 3.65 11.14 16.80
N LYS A 43 3.44 12.34 16.25
CA LYS A 43 2.97 12.54 14.88
C LYS A 43 4.10 12.86 13.88
N ASN A 44 5.35 12.95 14.35
CA ASN A 44 6.49 13.42 13.54
C ASN A 44 6.32 14.87 13.02
N GLU A 45 5.64 15.74 13.79
CA GLU A 45 5.37 17.13 13.43
C GLU A 45 6.25 18.13 14.19
N VAL A 46 7.16 17.64 15.04
CA VAL A 46 8.02 18.51 15.87
C VAL A 46 9.13 19.12 15.03
N LYS A 47 9.38 20.42 15.23
CA LYS A 47 10.45 21.15 14.53
C LYS A 47 11.80 21.05 15.24
N TYR A 48 11.80 20.91 16.55
CA TYR A 48 13.01 20.76 17.37
C TYR A 48 12.66 20.07 18.69
N ILE A 49 13.64 19.42 19.28
CA ILE A 49 13.59 18.85 20.63
C ILE A 49 14.81 19.31 21.42
N PRO A 50 14.66 19.89 22.62
CA PRO A 50 15.78 20.21 23.45
C PRO A 50 16.58 18.95 23.83
N LEU A 51 17.92 19.01 23.76
CA LEU A 51 18.78 17.85 24.04
C LEU A 51 18.52 17.23 25.41
N LYS A 52 18.25 18.04 26.43
CA LYS A 52 17.89 17.55 27.76
C LYS A 52 16.59 16.77 27.80
N ALA A 53 15.59 17.18 26.99
CA ALA A 53 14.32 16.46 26.88
C ALA A 53 14.50 15.16 26.07
N LEU A 54 15.32 15.18 25.01
CA LEU A 54 15.69 13.99 24.25
C LEU A 54 16.39 12.96 25.15
N SER A 55 17.35 13.38 25.99
CA SER A 55 18.02 12.49 26.93
C SER A 55 17.02 11.81 27.87
N ARG A 56 16.15 12.61 28.51
CA ARG A 56 15.11 12.08 29.41
C ARG A 56 14.11 11.15 28.67
N LEU A 57 13.82 11.44 27.41
CA LEU A 57 12.98 10.57 26.59
C LEU A 57 13.65 9.22 26.35
N CYS A 58 14.96 9.21 26.09
CA CYS A 58 15.74 7.97 25.99
C CYS A 58 15.70 7.18 27.31
N ASP A 59 15.91 7.84 28.44
CA ASP A 59 15.84 7.21 29.77
C ASP A 59 14.45 6.60 30.01
N PHE A 60 13.39 7.35 29.69
CA PHE A 60 12.01 6.85 29.76
C PHE A 60 11.80 5.57 28.95
N LEU A 61 12.28 5.55 27.71
CA LEU A 61 12.12 4.41 26.81
C LEU A 61 12.88 3.16 27.31
N ILE A 62 14.06 3.36 27.91
CA ILE A 62 14.87 2.30 28.52
C ILE A 62 14.17 1.74 29.76
N GLU A 63 13.77 2.60 30.70
CA GLU A 63 13.15 2.20 31.96
C GLU A 63 11.82 1.45 31.75
N HIS A 64 11.08 1.80 30.70
CA HIS A 64 9.81 1.14 30.37
C HIS A 64 9.96 -0.04 29.39
N GLY A 65 11.19 -0.43 29.04
CA GLY A 65 11.48 -1.59 28.19
C GLY A 65 11.05 -1.44 26.73
N HIS A 66 11.00 -0.20 26.25
CA HIS A 66 10.69 0.10 24.85
C HIS A 66 11.90 0.06 23.95
N ALA A 67 13.10 0.26 24.49
CA ALA A 67 14.37 0.20 23.80
C ALA A 67 15.50 -0.16 24.77
N THR A 68 16.65 -0.57 24.24
CA THR A 68 17.88 -0.80 25.01
C THR A 68 18.84 0.38 24.89
N PRO A 69 19.80 0.59 25.83
CA PRO A 69 20.72 1.71 25.79
C PRO A 69 21.56 1.79 24.52
N ASP A 70 21.94 0.66 23.94
CA ASP A 70 22.72 0.55 22.70
C ASP A 70 21.93 0.95 21.45
N GLN A 71 20.61 0.87 21.50
CA GLN A 71 19.73 1.27 20.40
C GLN A 71 19.46 2.77 20.36
N LEU A 72 19.59 3.47 21.50
CA LEU A 72 19.23 4.88 21.60
C LEU A 72 20.47 5.81 21.53
N PRO A 73 20.33 7.02 20.97
CA PRO A 73 19.10 7.62 20.41
C PRO A 73 18.79 7.19 18.97
N GLY A 74 19.62 6.36 18.35
CA GLY A 74 19.51 6.01 16.92
C GLY A 74 18.15 5.47 16.52
N ALA A 75 17.56 4.59 17.34
CA ALA A 75 16.24 4.00 17.06
C ALA A 75 15.08 5.02 17.03
N LEU A 76 15.28 6.23 17.57
CA LEU A 76 14.30 7.31 17.48
C LEU A 76 14.22 7.96 16.10
N PHE A 77 15.18 7.71 15.23
CA PHE A 77 15.27 8.34 13.92
C PHE A 77 15.24 7.30 12.81
N ALA A 78 14.51 7.61 11.75
CA ALA A 78 14.55 6.84 10.52
C ALA A 78 14.75 7.76 9.32
N VAL A 79 15.42 7.27 8.30
CA VAL A 79 15.57 7.98 7.03
C VAL A 79 14.26 7.87 6.26
N GLU A 80 13.72 9.00 5.82
CA GLU A 80 12.53 9.01 4.97
C GLU A 80 12.83 8.45 3.58
N PRO A 81 11.88 7.72 2.98
CA PRO A 81 12.02 7.26 1.60
C PRO A 81 12.13 8.45 0.64
N GLU A 82 13.02 8.36 -0.33
CA GLU A 82 13.19 9.37 -1.39
C GLU A 82 12.57 8.92 -2.72
N ASN A 83 12.15 7.66 -2.82
CA ASN A 83 11.52 7.08 -4.01
C ASN A 83 10.63 5.88 -3.65
N PHE A 84 9.91 5.39 -4.64
CA PHE A 84 8.96 4.28 -4.48
C PHE A 84 9.63 3.01 -3.90
N TRP A 85 10.81 2.63 -4.37
CA TRP A 85 11.44 1.39 -3.92
C TRP A 85 11.94 1.47 -2.48
N GLU A 86 12.36 2.63 -2.04
CA GLU A 86 12.77 2.85 -0.66
C GLU A 86 11.60 2.73 0.33
N LEU A 87 10.35 2.97 -0.11
CA LEU A 87 9.18 2.69 0.73
C LEU A 87 9.18 1.24 1.25
N LEU A 88 9.59 0.29 0.41
CA LEU A 88 9.61 -1.14 0.73
C LEU A 88 10.97 -1.59 1.29
N ALA A 89 12.06 -1.21 0.67
CA ALA A 89 13.40 -1.69 1.00
C ALA A 89 13.88 -1.23 2.39
N ARG A 90 13.42 -0.07 2.86
CA ARG A 90 13.77 0.43 4.19
C ARG A 90 12.97 -0.22 5.33
N ARG A 91 12.06 -1.14 5.03
CA ARG A 91 11.27 -1.85 6.06
C ARG A 91 12.07 -3.02 6.61
N LYS A 92 12.17 -3.13 7.94
CA LYS A 92 12.80 -4.29 8.58
C LYS A 92 12.03 -5.57 8.30
N ARG A 93 10.71 -5.47 8.22
CA ARG A 93 9.81 -6.59 7.96
C ARG A 93 8.93 -6.31 6.74
N LEU A 94 9.00 -7.19 5.76
CA LEU A 94 8.19 -7.10 4.54
C LEU A 94 7.35 -8.36 4.38
N GLU A 95 6.03 -8.21 4.41
CA GLU A 95 5.08 -9.30 4.19
C GLU A 95 4.35 -9.09 2.86
N MET A 96 4.54 -10.03 1.92
CA MET A 96 3.87 -10.07 0.61
C MET A 96 2.70 -11.04 0.68
N CYS A 97 1.48 -10.56 0.44
CA CYS A 97 0.28 -11.37 0.47
C CYS A 97 -0.27 -11.60 -0.94
N VAL A 98 -0.56 -12.85 -1.27
CA VAL A 98 -1.01 -13.29 -2.60
C VAL A 98 -2.26 -14.14 -2.46
N GLY A 99 -3.19 -13.98 -3.42
CA GLY A 99 -4.38 -14.80 -3.52
C GLY A 99 -4.08 -16.18 -4.14
N VAL A 100 -4.71 -17.20 -3.59
CA VAL A 100 -4.58 -18.60 -4.03
C VAL A 100 -5.91 -19.11 -4.55
N ARG A 101 -5.88 -19.86 -5.65
CA ARG A 101 -7.03 -20.50 -6.26
C ARG A 101 -6.87 -22.01 -6.24
N LYS A 102 -7.99 -22.72 -6.14
CA LYS A 102 -8.04 -24.16 -6.36
C LYS A 102 -7.99 -24.46 -7.85
N ASP A 103 -7.58 -25.67 -8.17
CA ASP A 103 -7.72 -26.23 -9.50
C ASP A 103 -9.22 -26.34 -9.87
N ASP A 104 -9.52 -26.18 -11.16
CA ASP A 104 -10.88 -26.37 -11.69
C ASP A 104 -11.37 -27.83 -11.60
N ASN A 105 -10.44 -28.78 -11.45
CA ASN A 105 -10.77 -30.18 -11.18
C ASN A 105 -11.15 -30.36 -9.71
N PRO A 106 -12.41 -30.70 -9.36
CA PRO A 106 -12.86 -30.84 -7.99
C PRO A 106 -12.13 -31.95 -7.20
N ASP A 107 -11.55 -32.94 -7.90
CA ASP A 107 -10.80 -34.05 -7.28
C ASP A 107 -9.31 -33.70 -7.04
N SER A 108 -8.88 -32.52 -7.48
CA SER A 108 -7.51 -32.06 -7.31
C SER A 108 -7.33 -31.32 -5.99
N GLU A 109 -6.33 -31.71 -5.21
CA GLU A 109 -5.86 -30.97 -4.04
C GLU A 109 -4.91 -29.81 -4.40
N VAL A 110 -4.63 -29.63 -5.71
CA VAL A 110 -3.70 -28.61 -6.18
C VAL A 110 -4.29 -27.22 -6.03
N SER A 111 -3.48 -26.32 -5.51
CA SER A 111 -3.78 -24.90 -5.47
C SER A 111 -2.68 -24.10 -6.14
N PHE A 112 -3.02 -22.98 -6.75
CA PHE A 112 -2.08 -22.18 -7.53
C PHE A 112 -2.25 -20.69 -7.29
N VAL A 113 -1.18 -19.94 -7.50
CA VAL A 113 -1.20 -18.47 -7.59
C VAL A 113 -1.35 -18.08 -9.06
N ALA A 114 -2.18 -17.11 -9.36
CA ALA A 114 -2.31 -16.64 -10.75
C ALA A 114 -0.95 -16.19 -11.30
N ALA A 115 -0.62 -16.59 -12.52
CA ALA A 115 0.66 -16.27 -13.14
C ALA A 115 0.94 -14.76 -13.21
N SER A 116 -0.12 -13.93 -13.35
CA SER A 116 -0.03 -12.48 -13.32
C SER A 116 0.47 -11.95 -11.97
N ASP A 117 -0.05 -12.52 -10.89
CA ASP A 117 0.26 -12.10 -9.53
C ASP A 117 1.65 -12.59 -9.12
N SER A 118 2.05 -13.78 -9.63
CA SER A 118 3.43 -14.28 -9.47
C SER A 118 4.46 -13.41 -10.18
N VAL A 119 4.16 -12.92 -11.39
CA VAL A 119 5.05 -11.99 -12.11
C VAL A 119 5.17 -10.67 -11.36
N LEU A 120 4.07 -10.12 -10.83
CA LEU A 120 4.09 -8.90 -10.06
C LEU A 120 4.88 -9.07 -8.74
N LEU A 121 4.69 -10.19 -8.05
CA LEU A 121 5.46 -10.54 -6.86
C LEU A 121 6.97 -10.59 -7.16
N GLY A 122 7.35 -11.29 -8.26
CA GLY A 122 8.75 -11.40 -8.68
C GLY A 122 9.38 -10.03 -8.97
N GLU A 123 8.64 -9.14 -9.65
CA GLU A 123 9.13 -7.78 -9.94
C GLU A 123 9.28 -6.93 -8.68
N LEU A 124 8.35 -7.04 -7.74
CA LEU A 124 8.45 -6.34 -6.45
C LEU A 124 9.68 -6.81 -5.66
N LEU A 125 9.91 -8.12 -5.57
CA LEU A 125 11.07 -8.67 -4.87
C LEU A 125 12.38 -8.23 -5.54
N ASN A 126 12.44 -8.26 -6.87
CA ASN A 126 13.58 -7.77 -7.63
C ASN A 126 13.82 -6.27 -7.38
N GLY A 127 12.76 -5.45 -7.46
CA GLY A 127 12.85 -4.01 -7.25
C GLY A 127 13.29 -3.63 -5.82
N VAL A 128 12.82 -4.37 -4.81
CA VAL A 128 13.25 -4.18 -3.41
C VAL A 128 14.73 -4.49 -3.24
N THR A 129 15.22 -5.60 -3.82
CA THR A 129 16.61 -6.03 -3.67
C THR A 129 17.60 -5.19 -4.47
N THR A 130 17.13 -4.51 -5.50
CA THR A 130 17.99 -3.71 -6.40
C THR A 130 17.72 -2.22 -6.34
N LEU A 131 16.77 -1.78 -5.51
CA LEU A 131 16.20 -0.41 -5.53
C LEU A 131 15.77 0.03 -6.94
N GLY A 132 15.23 -0.89 -7.72
CA GLY A 132 14.82 -0.65 -9.11
C GLY A 132 15.99 -0.49 -10.09
N GLY A 133 17.20 -0.73 -9.65
CA GLY A 133 18.43 -0.38 -10.36
C GLY A 133 19.02 -1.43 -11.30
N THR A 134 18.37 -2.57 -11.53
CA THR A 134 18.94 -3.68 -12.32
C THR A 134 19.46 -3.32 -13.70
N ALA A 135 18.89 -2.35 -14.36
CA ALA A 135 19.38 -1.87 -15.67
C ALA A 135 20.60 -0.94 -15.57
N LYS A 136 20.80 -0.28 -14.41
CA LYS A 136 21.90 0.68 -14.19
C LYS A 136 23.11 0.08 -13.49
N LEU A 137 22.95 -1.00 -12.73
CA LEU A 137 24.03 -1.71 -12.03
C LEU A 137 24.92 -2.55 -12.95
N ARG A 138 24.61 -2.70 -14.23
CA ARG A 138 25.49 -3.29 -15.24
C ARG A 138 26.55 -2.31 -15.78
N LYS A 139 26.91 -1.29 -15.02
CA LYS A 139 28.11 -0.49 -15.28
C LYS A 139 29.36 -1.31 -14.94
N PRO A 140 30.51 -1.07 -15.65
CA PRO A 140 31.72 -1.83 -15.46
C PRO A 140 32.19 -1.90 -13.98
N VAL A 141 32.89 -2.96 -13.65
CA VAL A 141 33.37 -3.34 -12.30
C VAL A 141 33.99 -2.19 -11.49
N GLU A 142 34.53 -1.18 -12.15
CA GLU A 142 35.14 0.00 -11.50
C GLU A 142 34.11 0.91 -10.80
N ALA A 143 32.86 0.94 -11.27
CA ALA A 143 31.79 1.71 -10.63
C ALA A 143 31.15 0.93 -9.46
N VAL A 144 31.30 -0.38 -9.41
CA VAL A 144 30.76 -1.24 -8.36
C VAL A 144 31.58 -1.12 -7.07
N SER A 145 32.87 -0.89 -7.17
CA SER A 145 33.74 -0.75 -5.99
C SER A 145 33.49 0.55 -5.22
N ALA A 146 33.05 1.60 -5.87
CA ALA A 146 32.69 2.85 -5.21
C ALA A 146 31.28 2.81 -4.54
N LEU A 147 30.38 1.93 -5.04
CA LEU A 147 29.06 1.70 -4.47
C LEU A 147 29.04 0.58 -3.40
N ALA A 148 30.09 -0.24 -3.34
CA ALA A 148 30.21 -1.34 -2.39
C ALA A 148 30.41 -0.91 -0.93
N SER A 149 30.53 0.39 -0.67
CA SER A 149 30.63 0.94 0.68
C SER A 149 29.27 1.37 1.28
N GLU A 150 28.21 1.48 0.47
CA GLU A 150 26.86 1.73 0.96
C GLU A 150 26.05 0.45 0.84
N GLU A 151 25.81 -0.21 1.97
CA GLU A 151 24.85 -1.31 2.03
C GLU A 151 23.48 -0.79 1.60
N LEU A 152 22.94 -1.38 0.53
CA LEU A 152 21.58 -1.08 0.09
C LEU A 152 20.60 -1.47 1.22
N PRO A 153 19.62 -0.65 1.54
CA PRO A 153 18.61 -1.01 2.53
C PRO A 153 17.88 -2.28 2.08
N GLN A 154 17.78 -3.25 2.99
CA GLN A 154 17.13 -4.54 2.73
C GLN A 154 16.23 -4.91 3.90
N PRO A 155 15.07 -5.54 3.65
CA PRO A 155 14.27 -6.12 4.72
C PRO A 155 15.04 -7.23 5.45
N GLU A 156 15.09 -7.16 6.78
CA GLU A 156 15.67 -8.20 7.62
C GLU A 156 14.83 -9.48 7.59
N HIS A 157 13.51 -9.32 7.45
CA HIS A 157 12.54 -10.40 7.44
C HIS A 157 11.59 -10.27 6.25
N LEU A 158 11.72 -11.19 5.30
CA LEU A 158 10.80 -11.32 4.18
C LEU A 158 9.84 -12.50 4.45
N LYS A 159 8.54 -12.24 4.33
CA LYS A 159 7.50 -13.24 4.50
C LYS A 159 6.52 -13.21 3.34
N GLN A 160 6.10 -14.39 2.90
CA GLN A 160 4.99 -14.56 1.99
C GLN A 160 3.78 -15.12 2.73
N SER A 161 2.61 -14.52 2.55
CA SER A 161 1.35 -15.01 3.08
C SER A 161 0.40 -15.36 1.96
N LEU A 162 -0.22 -16.53 2.07
CA LEU A 162 -1.18 -17.04 1.10
C LEU A 162 -2.58 -16.98 1.72
N VAL A 163 -3.53 -16.47 0.94
CA VAL A 163 -4.95 -16.38 1.33
C VAL A 163 -5.82 -16.90 0.19
N TRP A 164 -6.92 -17.56 0.52
CA TRP A 164 -7.88 -17.97 -0.50
C TRP A 164 -8.47 -16.75 -1.22
N SER A 165 -8.49 -16.83 -2.55
CA SER A 165 -9.23 -15.86 -3.36
C SER A 165 -10.73 -15.99 -3.07
N PRO A 166 -11.53 -14.92 -3.19
CA PRO A 166 -12.98 -15.00 -3.09
C PRO A 166 -13.57 -16.09 -3.99
N GLY A 167 -14.55 -16.85 -3.47
CA GLY A 167 -15.17 -17.97 -4.16
C GLY A 167 -14.37 -19.28 -4.19
N GLN A 168 -13.16 -19.32 -3.60
CA GLN A 168 -12.32 -20.53 -3.56
C GLN A 168 -12.44 -21.32 -2.25
N ALA A 169 -13.04 -20.72 -1.24
CA ALA A 169 -13.39 -21.33 0.04
C ALA A 169 -14.68 -20.68 0.54
N ASP A 170 -15.17 -21.12 1.68
CA ASP A 170 -16.29 -20.48 2.39
C ASP A 170 -15.98 -18.99 2.62
N GLU A 171 -16.98 -18.13 2.38
CA GLU A 171 -16.78 -16.68 2.46
C GLU A 171 -16.33 -16.21 3.85
N ASP A 172 -16.88 -16.80 4.91
CA ASP A 172 -16.50 -16.48 6.29
C ASP A 172 -15.04 -16.87 6.54
N GLU A 173 -14.58 -17.99 6.00
CA GLU A 173 -13.18 -18.39 6.09
C GLU A 173 -12.26 -17.44 5.33
N VAL A 174 -12.62 -17.07 4.10
CA VAL A 174 -11.86 -16.11 3.29
C VAL A 174 -11.71 -14.77 4.03
N MET A 175 -12.81 -14.25 4.56
CA MET A 175 -12.82 -13.00 5.33
C MET A 175 -12.01 -13.12 6.63
N ARG A 176 -12.23 -14.18 7.38
CA ARG A 176 -11.53 -14.45 8.64
C ARG A 176 -10.02 -14.56 8.43
N ARG A 177 -9.58 -15.27 7.39
CA ARG A 177 -8.17 -15.43 7.08
C ARG A 177 -7.50 -14.10 6.70
N ALA A 178 -8.16 -13.30 5.87
CA ALA A 178 -7.67 -11.97 5.50
C ALA A 178 -7.54 -11.05 6.72
N LYS A 179 -8.54 -11.02 7.60
CA LYS A 179 -8.50 -10.28 8.88
C LYS A 179 -7.34 -10.75 9.75
N THR A 180 -7.15 -12.06 9.91
CA THR A 180 -6.07 -12.63 10.72
C THR A 180 -4.68 -12.25 10.19
N VAL A 181 -4.47 -12.22 8.86
CA VAL A 181 -3.20 -11.77 8.26
C VAL A 181 -2.94 -10.30 8.63
N HIS A 182 -3.93 -9.44 8.47
CA HIS A 182 -3.80 -8.03 8.76
C HIS A 182 -3.65 -7.73 10.26
N GLU A 183 -4.37 -8.45 11.13
CA GLU A 183 -4.26 -8.32 12.60
C GLU A 183 -2.87 -8.71 13.07
N ARG A 184 -2.37 -9.88 12.64
CA ARG A 184 -1.01 -10.33 12.93
C ARG A 184 0.05 -9.33 12.44
N PHE A 185 -0.14 -8.76 11.26
CA PHE A 185 0.71 -7.67 10.78
C PHE A 185 0.59 -6.44 11.68
N SER A 186 -0.61 -6.06 12.06
CA SER A 186 -0.85 -4.88 12.91
C SER A 186 -0.25 -5.02 14.29
N ASP A 187 -0.34 -6.20 14.91
CA ASP A 187 0.15 -6.49 16.26
C ASP A 187 1.67 -6.65 16.32
N SER A 188 2.32 -6.94 15.19
CA SER A 188 3.78 -7.05 15.16
C SER A 188 4.43 -5.69 15.43
N LYS A 189 5.51 -5.69 16.22
CA LYS A 189 6.30 -4.49 16.51
C LYS A 189 7.33 -4.23 15.41
N GLY A 190 7.83 -3.00 15.38
CA GLY A 190 8.93 -2.58 14.52
C GLY A 190 8.48 -2.07 13.14
N ASP A 191 9.46 -1.63 12.38
CA ASP A 191 9.30 -1.09 11.04
C ASP A 191 8.89 -2.20 10.06
N LYS A 192 7.75 -2.02 9.41
CA LYS A 192 7.09 -3.11 8.66
C LYS A 192 6.27 -2.64 7.48
N ALA A 193 6.16 -3.51 6.48
CA ALA A 193 5.24 -3.35 5.36
C ALA A 193 4.39 -4.59 5.12
N LEU A 194 3.13 -4.38 4.76
CA LEU A 194 2.22 -5.39 4.22
C LEU A 194 1.86 -4.99 2.80
N VAL A 195 2.10 -5.89 1.85
CA VAL A 195 1.78 -5.68 0.44
C VAL A 195 0.75 -6.70 -0.03
N GLY A 196 -0.44 -6.24 -0.40
CA GLY A 196 -1.47 -7.04 -1.05
C GLY A 196 -1.30 -7.01 -2.56
N ILE A 197 -1.06 -8.18 -3.18
CA ILE A 197 -0.85 -8.33 -4.62
C ILE A 197 -2.14 -8.84 -5.27
N GLY A 198 -2.59 -8.14 -6.30
CA GLY A 198 -3.86 -8.39 -6.99
C GLY A 198 -4.94 -7.36 -6.66
N SER A 199 -6.14 -7.57 -7.16
CA SER A 199 -7.32 -6.78 -6.81
C SER A 199 -8.15 -7.48 -5.74
N THR A 200 -9.19 -6.84 -5.25
CA THR A 200 -10.17 -7.43 -4.31
C THR A 200 -10.85 -8.69 -4.87
N LYS A 201 -10.85 -8.87 -6.19
CA LYS A 201 -11.34 -10.10 -6.86
C LYS A 201 -10.44 -11.32 -6.65
N SER A 202 -9.17 -11.12 -6.37
CA SER A 202 -8.18 -12.19 -6.22
C SER A 202 -7.57 -12.28 -4.82
N ASN A 203 -7.51 -11.16 -4.10
CA ASN A 203 -6.83 -11.07 -2.80
C ASN A 203 -7.66 -10.29 -1.78
N PRO A 204 -8.31 -10.96 -0.82
CA PRO A 204 -9.16 -10.31 0.18
C PRO A 204 -8.37 -9.44 1.18
N VAL A 205 -7.04 -9.57 1.28
CA VAL A 205 -6.23 -8.67 2.12
C VAL A 205 -6.18 -7.26 1.55
N VAL A 206 -6.29 -7.11 0.22
CA VAL A 206 -6.43 -5.80 -0.44
C VAL A 206 -7.66 -5.05 0.07
N GLU A 207 -8.78 -5.76 0.24
CA GLU A 207 -10.00 -5.22 0.83
C GLU A 207 -9.76 -4.67 2.25
N ILE A 208 -9.05 -5.44 3.09
CA ILE A 208 -8.74 -5.01 4.47
C ILE A 208 -7.83 -3.79 4.47
N ILE A 209 -6.79 -3.76 3.64
CA ILE A 209 -5.88 -2.60 3.55
C ILE A 209 -6.67 -1.34 3.18
N LEU A 210 -7.49 -1.39 2.14
CA LEU A 210 -8.25 -0.24 1.66
C LEU A 210 -9.30 0.21 2.67
N SER A 211 -10.09 -0.71 3.22
CA SER A 211 -11.12 -0.39 4.20
C SER A 211 -10.54 0.27 5.44
N ARG A 212 -9.40 -0.22 5.94
CA ARG A 212 -8.70 0.37 7.09
C ARG A 212 -8.06 1.72 6.79
N SER A 213 -7.59 1.90 5.55
CA SER A 213 -7.01 3.17 5.12
C SER A 213 -8.04 4.30 5.10
N PHE A 214 -9.26 4.00 4.70
CA PHE A 214 -10.36 4.95 4.60
C PHE A 214 -11.42 4.79 5.70
N ASN A 215 -11.11 4.02 6.76
CA ASN A 215 -11.97 3.82 7.92
C ASN A 215 -13.40 3.40 7.55
N CYS A 216 -13.55 2.42 6.65
CA CYS A 216 -14.82 1.83 6.28
C CYS A 216 -14.90 0.35 6.64
N ASN A 217 -16.09 -0.22 6.51
CA ASN A 217 -16.29 -1.64 6.73
C ASN A 217 -15.70 -2.45 5.57
N ALA A 218 -14.88 -3.45 5.88
CA ALA A 218 -14.41 -4.41 4.91
C ALA A 218 -15.51 -5.41 4.56
N PHE A 219 -15.51 -5.86 3.31
CA PHE A 219 -16.45 -6.86 2.78
C PHE A 219 -17.92 -6.37 2.80
N GLU A 220 -18.11 -5.07 2.76
CA GLU A 220 -19.42 -4.46 2.60
C GLU A 220 -19.63 -4.05 1.14
N SER A 221 -20.72 -4.53 0.55
CA SER A 221 -21.01 -4.21 -0.85
C SER A 221 -21.29 -2.72 -1.02
N GLN A 222 -20.72 -2.15 -2.05
CA GLN A 222 -20.98 -0.78 -2.49
C GLN A 222 -21.86 -0.75 -3.77
N ASP A 223 -22.51 -1.87 -4.11
CA ASP A 223 -23.27 -2.01 -5.34
C ASP A 223 -24.54 -1.14 -5.36
N GLU A 224 -25.09 -0.87 -4.20
CA GLU A 224 -26.33 -0.13 -4.02
C GLU A 224 -26.14 1.31 -3.51
N VAL A 225 -24.94 1.83 -3.64
CA VAL A 225 -24.67 3.22 -3.24
C VAL A 225 -25.56 4.18 -4.03
N ALA A 226 -26.40 4.93 -3.33
CA ALA A 226 -27.40 5.79 -3.95
C ALA A 226 -26.80 6.95 -4.74
N THR A 227 -25.65 7.44 -4.30
CA THR A 227 -24.89 8.49 -4.99
C THR A 227 -23.39 8.19 -5.02
N PRO A 228 -22.66 8.65 -6.04
CA PRO A 228 -21.19 8.50 -6.09
C PRO A 228 -20.49 9.06 -4.86
N ASN A 229 -21.06 10.08 -4.23
CA ASN A 229 -20.52 10.71 -3.04
C ASN A 229 -20.59 9.83 -1.79
N GLU A 230 -21.38 8.79 -1.76
CA GLU A 230 -21.48 7.85 -0.63
C GLU A 230 -20.41 6.79 -0.65
N ARG A 231 -19.69 6.62 -1.77
CA ARG A 231 -18.58 5.67 -1.82
C ARG A 231 -17.52 5.98 -0.78
N ALA A 232 -16.98 4.90 -0.24
CA ALA A 232 -15.98 4.98 0.82
C ALA A 232 -14.60 5.42 0.30
N LEU A 233 -14.22 4.94 -0.90
CA LEU A 233 -12.89 5.14 -1.49
C LEU A 233 -12.94 6.14 -2.64
N PRO A 234 -11.81 6.82 -2.94
CA PRO A 234 -11.71 7.73 -4.09
C PRO A 234 -11.54 7.02 -5.43
N PHE A 235 -11.49 5.69 -5.46
CA PHE A 235 -11.47 4.86 -6.65
C PHE A 235 -12.16 3.53 -6.40
N PHE A 236 -12.69 2.90 -7.45
CA PHE A 236 -13.37 1.62 -7.35
C PHE A 236 -13.34 0.82 -8.66
N LEU A 237 -13.60 -0.47 -8.57
CA LEU A 237 -13.75 -1.39 -9.69
C LEU A 237 -15.23 -1.61 -10.03
N ARG A 238 -15.64 -1.26 -11.24
CA ARG A 238 -16.92 -1.68 -11.81
C ARG A 238 -16.70 -3.03 -12.49
N TYR A 239 -17.22 -4.09 -11.91
CA TYR A 239 -17.02 -5.45 -12.42
C TYR A 239 -17.62 -5.67 -13.81
N ARG A 240 -17.11 -6.66 -14.52
CA ARG A 240 -17.77 -7.26 -15.69
C ARG A 240 -18.90 -8.16 -15.20
N ASP A 241 -19.92 -8.36 -16.05
CA ASP A 241 -21.10 -9.15 -15.69
C ASP A 241 -20.77 -10.60 -15.30
N ASN A 242 -19.66 -11.16 -15.85
CA ASN A 242 -19.20 -12.53 -15.57
C ASN A 242 -18.05 -12.61 -14.56
N ASP A 243 -17.63 -11.49 -13.98
CA ASP A 243 -16.60 -11.51 -12.95
C ASP A 243 -17.19 -11.97 -11.61
N PRO A 244 -16.42 -12.63 -10.75
CA PRO A 244 -16.81 -12.79 -9.35
C PRO A 244 -17.07 -11.42 -8.70
N HIS A 245 -18.16 -11.32 -7.95
CA HIS A 245 -18.58 -10.09 -7.26
C HIS A 245 -18.49 -10.25 -5.74
N PRO A 246 -17.28 -10.37 -5.16
CA PRO A 246 -17.17 -10.40 -3.70
C PRO A 246 -17.63 -9.06 -3.12
N PRO A 247 -18.31 -9.06 -1.98
CA PRO A 247 -18.64 -7.83 -1.26
C PRO A 247 -17.37 -7.04 -0.98
N SER A 248 -17.32 -5.77 -1.38
CA SER A 248 -16.10 -4.98 -1.30
C SER A 248 -16.37 -3.48 -1.25
N CYS A 249 -15.62 -2.77 -0.42
CA CYS A 249 -15.60 -1.30 -0.40
C CYS A 249 -14.98 -0.69 -1.65
N MET A 250 -14.14 -1.45 -2.36
CA MET A 250 -13.47 -1.05 -3.61
C MET A 250 -14.30 -1.41 -4.85
N ALA A 251 -15.36 -2.21 -4.74
CA ALA A 251 -16.06 -2.74 -5.89
C ALA A 251 -17.49 -2.23 -6.00
N GLY A 252 -18.08 -2.38 -7.18
CA GLY A 252 -19.47 -2.07 -7.42
C GLY A 252 -19.91 -2.45 -8.81
N LEU A 253 -21.21 -2.79 -8.94
CA LEU A 253 -21.86 -3.09 -10.21
C LEU A 253 -22.32 -1.83 -10.93
N LYS A 254 -22.69 -0.80 -10.19
CA LYS A 254 -23.20 0.45 -10.78
C LYS A 254 -23.07 1.61 -9.81
N LEU A 255 -22.84 2.79 -10.37
CA LEU A 255 -23.16 4.05 -9.70
C LEU A 255 -24.60 4.36 -10.06
N SER A 256 -25.50 4.49 -9.06
CA SER A 256 -26.90 4.74 -9.34
C SER A 256 -27.07 6.01 -10.20
N LYS A 257 -27.86 5.90 -11.26
CA LYS A 257 -28.34 6.99 -12.13
C LYS A 257 -27.29 7.90 -12.79
N SER A 258 -26.00 7.64 -12.69
CA SER A 258 -24.99 8.39 -13.45
C SER A 258 -24.55 7.59 -14.67
N ASP A 259 -24.45 8.22 -15.81
CA ASP A 259 -23.99 7.61 -17.07
C ASP A 259 -22.57 7.03 -16.96
N THR A 260 -21.78 7.48 -16.01
CA THR A 260 -20.42 7.03 -15.78
C THR A 260 -20.33 5.61 -15.23
N GLY A 261 -21.34 5.12 -14.49
CA GLY A 261 -21.31 3.80 -13.83
C GLY A 261 -21.77 2.61 -14.68
N THR A 262 -22.08 2.80 -15.96
CA THR A 262 -22.67 1.77 -16.80
C THR A 262 -21.68 0.81 -17.47
N LYS A 263 -20.41 1.18 -17.55
CA LYS A 263 -19.37 0.38 -18.22
C LYS A 263 -18.41 -0.18 -17.19
N GLU A 264 -17.96 -1.41 -17.40
CA GLU A 264 -16.91 -2.01 -16.60
C GLU A 264 -15.59 -1.24 -16.68
N GLY A 265 -14.74 -1.35 -15.66
CA GLY A 265 -13.44 -0.69 -15.59
C GLY A 265 -13.12 -0.20 -14.21
N LEU A 266 -12.08 0.60 -14.13
CA LEU A 266 -11.69 1.29 -12.93
C LEU A 266 -12.18 2.74 -13.00
N TYR A 267 -12.74 3.22 -11.90
CA TYR A 267 -13.20 4.61 -11.76
C TYR A 267 -12.44 5.28 -10.65
N TYR A 268 -12.09 6.55 -10.85
CA TYR A 268 -11.50 7.38 -9.81
C TYR A 268 -12.16 8.75 -9.74
N GLU A 269 -12.06 9.39 -8.59
CA GLU A 269 -12.60 10.71 -8.34
C GLU A 269 -11.55 11.79 -8.66
N ASP A 270 -11.91 12.79 -9.44
CA ASP A 270 -11.05 13.95 -9.72
C ASP A 270 -11.06 14.98 -8.56
N ALA A 271 -10.28 16.05 -8.71
CA ALA A 271 -10.22 17.12 -7.72
C ALA A 271 -11.58 17.78 -7.44
N ASN A 272 -12.49 17.79 -8.41
CA ASN A 272 -13.81 18.40 -8.31
C ASN A 272 -14.91 17.45 -7.80
N GLY A 273 -14.57 16.19 -7.53
CA GLY A 273 -15.54 15.19 -7.09
C GLY A 273 -16.27 14.46 -8.24
N LYS A 274 -15.82 14.64 -9.47
CA LYS A 274 -16.36 13.94 -10.63
C LYS A 274 -15.67 12.59 -10.79
N TRP A 275 -16.45 11.55 -11.07
CA TRP A 275 -15.95 10.22 -11.37
C TRP A 275 -15.51 10.11 -12.84
N ILE A 276 -14.27 9.65 -13.03
CA ILE A 276 -13.66 9.43 -14.34
C ILE A 276 -13.45 7.92 -14.50
N ARG A 277 -13.87 7.40 -15.65
CA ARG A 277 -13.67 5.99 -16.01
C ARG A 277 -12.35 5.81 -16.74
N CYS A 278 -11.61 4.80 -16.34
CA CYS A 278 -10.46 4.24 -17.06
C CYS A 278 -10.80 2.90 -17.71
N GLY A 279 -9.96 2.41 -18.60
CA GLY A 279 -10.21 1.25 -19.43
C GLY A 279 -10.54 -0.04 -18.68
N SER A 280 -11.12 -1.00 -19.42
CA SER A 280 -11.65 -2.25 -18.90
C SER A 280 -11.06 -3.53 -19.56
N GLY A 281 -10.18 -3.37 -20.53
CA GLY A 281 -9.62 -4.48 -21.30
C GLY A 281 -10.51 -5.02 -22.42
N LYS A 282 -11.73 -4.50 -22.62
CA LYS A 282 -12.61 -4.96 -23.71
C LYS A 282 -12.25 -4.36 -25.08
N SER A 283 -11.66 -3.19 -25.11
CA SER A 283 -11.33 -2.48 -26.36
C SER A 283 -9.82 -2.25 -26.53
N GLY A 284 -8.98 -3.15 -26.02
CA GLY A 284 -7.53 -2.99 -26.03
C GLY A 284 -7.03 -2.01 -24.95
N GLU A 285 -7.91 -1.63 -24.02
CA GLU A 285 -7.57 -0.82 -22.85
C GLU A 285 -7.39 -1.74 -21.64
N GLU A 286 -6.27 -1.62 -20.98
CA GLU A 286 -5.99 -2.32 -19.72
C GLU A 286 -5.72 -1.29 -18.63
N VAL A 287 -6.19 -1.55 -17.41
CA VAL A 287 -6.03 -0.62 -16.30
C VAL A 287 -5.57 -1.33 -15.04
N ALA A 288 -4.69 -0.69 -14.32
CA ALA A 288 -4.17 -1.15 -13.03
C ALA A 288 -4.17 -0.01 -12.02
N PHE A 289 -3.95 -0.35 -10.76
CA PHE A 289 -3.81 0.62 -9.67
C PHE A 289 -2.62 0.29 -8.79
N VAL A 290 -2.06 1.33 -8.17
CA VAL A 290 -1.11 1.25 -7.07
C VAL A 290 -1.62 2.14 -5.95
N PHE A 291 -1.75 1.59 -4.76
CA PHE A 291 -2.16 2.33 -3.57
C PHE A 291 -1.20 2.01 -2.43
N TYR A 292 -0.80 3.03 -1.68
CA TYR A 292 -0.10 2.83 -0.42
C TYR A 292 -0.47 3.88 0.63
N LEU A 293 -0.43 3.43 1.87
CA LEU A 293 -0.56 4.24 3.06
C LEU A 293 0.70 4.05 3.92
N HIS A 294 1.47 5.10 4.04
CA HIS A 294 2.67 5.14 4.86
C HIS A 294 2.43 6.01 6.11
N ARG A 295 2.58 5.42 7.27
CA ARG A 295 2.57 6.11 8.56
C ARG A 295 4.00 6.17 9.08
N GLU A 296 4.69 7.26 8.78
CA GLU A 296 6.12 7.45 9.03
C GLU A 296 6.50 7.23 10.49
N SER A 297 5.81 7.92 11.41
CA SER A 297 6.09 7.84 12.84
C SER A 297 5.83 6.45 13.45
N GLN A 298 5.08 5.61 12.78
CA GLN A 298 4.77 4.25 13.20
C GLN A 298 5.63 3.19 12.49
N GLY A 299 6.47 3.60 11.54
CA GLY A 299 7.23 2.66 10.72
C GLY A 299 6.34 1.67 9.96
N ARG A 300 5.12 2.09 9.59
CA ARG A 300 4.11 1.20 9.02
C ARG A 300 3.76 1.61 7.60
N LEU A 301 3.94 0.66 6.68
CA LEU A 301 3.51 0.76 5.30
C LEU A 301 2.46 -0.31 5.02
N GLU A 302 1.35 0.10 4.45
CA GLU A 302 0.33 -0.78 3.87
C GLU A 302 0.20 -0.44 2.39
N MET A 303 0.34 -1.41 1.52
CA MET A 303 0.36 -1.20 0.08
C MET A 303 -0.50 -2.27 -0.60
N CYS A 304 -1.20 -1.90 -1.64
CA CYS A 304 -1.85 -2.85 -2.51
C CYS A 304 -1.75 -2.39 -3.97
N MET A 305 -1.67 -3.37 -4.86
CA MET A 305 -1.56 -3.11 -6.28
C MET A 305 -2.03 -4.30 -7.11
N GLY A 306 -2.62 -4.01 -8.24
CA GLY A 306 -3.11 -5.03 -9.15
C GLY A 306 -3.81 -4.43 -10.36
N GLY A 307 -4.08 -5.27 -11.34
CA GLY A 307 -4.82 -4.90 -12.55
C GLY A 307 -6.29 -5.26 -12.45
N PHE A 308 -7.10 -4.61 -13.28
CA PHE A 308 -8.48 -5.00 -13.52
C PHE A 308 -8.56 -6.41 -14.14
N SER A 309 -7.52 -6.79 -14.90
CA SER A 309 -7.31 -8.10 -15.51
C SER A 309 -5.93 -8.66 -15.20
N GLY A 310 -5.71 -9.95 -15.43
CA GLY A 310 -4.38 -10.55 -15.32
C GLY A 310 -3.37 -9.97 -16.32
N LYS A 311 -3.84 -9.45 -17.47
CA LYS A 311 -3.00 -8.74 -18.44
C LYS A 311 -2.54 -7.41 -17.87
N ALA A 312 -3.45 -6.63 -17.31
CA ALA A 312 -3.14 -5.38 -16.64
C ALA A 312 -2.15 -5.56 -15.49
N THR A 313 -2.29 -6.63 -14.68
CA THR A 313 -1.36 -6.95 -13.60
C THR A 313 0.06 -7.22 -14.13
N ARG A 314 0.21 -7.94 -15.26
CA ARG A 314 1.52 -8.17 -15.88
C ARG A 314 2.14 -6.89 -16.46
N LEU A 315 1.31 -6.02 -17.07
CA LEU A 315 1.79 -4.73 -17.56
C LEU A 315 2.22 -3.82 -16.39
N LEU A 316 1.48 -3.84 -15.29
CA LEU A 316 1.87 -3.12 -14.07
C LEU A 316 3.21 -3.62 -13.53
N ALA A 317 3.44 -4.93 -13.47
CA ALA A 317 4.72 -5.48 -13.06
C ALA A 317 5.89 -4.91 -13.90
N ARG A 318 5.72 -4.85 -15.21
CA ARG A 318 6.73 -4.24 -16.10
C ARG A 318 6.87 -2.73 -15.90
N ALA A 319 5.75 -2.03 -15.65
CA ALA A 319 5.80 -0.60 -15.34
C ALA A 319 6.59 -0.33 -14.06
N LEU A 320 6.44 -1.15 -13.03
CA LEU A 320 7.25 -1.07 -11.82
C LEU A 320 8.74 -1.26 -12.09
N GLY A 321 9.12 -2.20 -12.96
CA GLY A 321 10.52 -2.43 -13.31
C GLY A 321 11.19 -1.29 -14.07
N THR A 322 10.42 -0.43 -14.73
CA THR A 322 10.96 0.62 -15.62
C THR A 322 10.54 2.04 -15.28
N ARG A 323 9.41 2.21 -14.60
CA ARG A 323 8.75 3.50 -14.34
C ARG A 323 8.28 3.66 -12.88
N ALA A 324 8.91 2.97 -11.92
CA ALA A 324 8.52 3.07 -10.51
C ALA A 324 8.53 4.50 -9.95
N GLN A 325 9.33 5.39 -10.54
CA GLN A 325 9.35 6.82 -10.18
C GLN A 325 8.00 7.51 -10.40
N ASP A 326 7.14 6.99 -11.28
CA ASP A 326 5.82 7.57 -11.56
C ASP A 326 4.83 7.33 -10.39
N PHE A 327 5.17 6.41 -9.46
CA PHE A 327 4.41 6.12 -8.24
C PHE A 327 4.95 6.87 -7.01
N TRP A 328 5.68 7.94 -7.23
CA TRP A 328 6.26 8.82 -6.24
C TRP A 328 6.26 10.27 -6.74
N PRO A 329 6.06 11.28 -5.88
CA PRO A 329 5.77 11.25 -4.44
C PRO A 329 4.31 10.88 -4.11
N PRO A 330 3.97 10.69 -2.80
CA PRO A 330 2.59 10.50 -2.36
C PRO A 330 1.72 11.74 -2.69
N ALA A 331 0.47 11.50 -3.10
CA ALA A 331 -0.47 12.56 -3.47
C ALA A 331 -1.06 13.30 -2.27
N TYR A 332 -1.09 12.65 -1.11
CA TYR A 332 -1.64 13.18 0.13
C TYR A 332 -0.63 13.02 1.25
N ALA A 333 -0.42 14.08 2.00
CA ALA A 333 0.40 14.05 3.21
C ALA A 333 -0.24 14.93 4.29
N SER A 334 -0.58 14.36 5.43
CA SER A 334 -1.13 15.07 6.59
C SER A 334 -0.96 14.24 7.85
N GLN A 335 -0.66 14.90 8.97
CA GLN A 335 -0.63 14.32 10.31
C GLN A 335 0.24 13.05 10.44
N GLY A 336 1.41 13.02 9.80
CA GLY A 336 2.32 11.85 9.80
C GLY A 336 1.81 10.66 8.99
N MET A 337 0.86 10.90 8.10
CA MET A 337 0.30 9.93 7.17
C MET A 337 0.51 10.40 5.73
N GLN A 338 1.02 9.53 4.89
CA GLN A 338 1.22 9.75 3.46
C GLN A 338 0.41 8.71 2.67
N ILE A 339 -0.32 9.15 1.65
CA ILE A 339 -1.06 8.26 0.76
C ILE A 339 -0.64 8.52 -0.68
N GLY A 340 -0.20 7.46 -1.37
CA GLY A 340 -0.08 7.40 -2.82
C GLY A 340 -1.21 6.57 -3.39
N ALA A 341 -1.89 7.11 -4.39
CA ALA A 341 -2.95 6.42 -5.10
C ALA A 341 -2.84 6.77 -6.59
N PHE A 342 -2.60 5.75 -7.40
CA PHE A 342 -2.25 5.91 -8.82
C PHE A 342 -3.06 4.94 -9.66
N ILE A 343 -3.52 5.42 -10.80
CA ILE A 343 -4.19 4.63 -11.83
C ILE A 343 -3.28 4.59 -13.04
N VAL A 344 -3.11 3.41 -13.62
CA VAL A 344 -2.25 3.20 -14.79
C VAL A 344 -3.10 2.68 -15.94
N GLU A 345 -3.16 3.43 -17.02
CA GLU A 345 -3.85 3.02 -18.24
C GLU A 345 -2.85 2.58 -19.31
N PHE A 346 -3.12 1.42 -19.88
CA PHE A 346 -2.34 0.85 -20.97
C PHE A 346 -3.25 0.75 -22.18
N THR A 347 -3.01 1.59 -23.19
CA THR A 347 -3.82 1.61 -24.40
C THR A 347 -3.09 0.93 -25.55
N MET A 348 -3.71 -0.10 -26.13
CA MET A 348 -3.17 -0.76 -27.28
C MET A 348 -3.44 0.09 -28.54
N PRO A 349 -2.42 0.37 -29.36
CA PRO A 349 -2.62 1.09 -30.60
C PRO A 349 -3.62 0.38 -31.52
N ALA A 350 -4.46 1.16 -32.21
CA ALA A 350 -5.44 0.64 -33.13
C ALA A 350 -4.79 -0.29 -34.18
N GLY A 351 -5.46 -1.42 -34.48
CA GLY A 351 -4.98 -2.40 -35.45
C GLY A 351 -3.91 -3.38 -34.95
N LYS A 352 -3.45 -3.28 -33.69
CA LYS A 352 -2.55 -4.25 -33.09
C LYS A 352 -3.33 -5.46 -32.57
N LYS A 353 -2.73 -6.65 -32.72
CA LYS A 353 -3.32 -7.91 -32.20
C LYS A 353 -3.07 -8.04 -30.69
N GLU A 354 -3.96 -8.76 -30.03
CA GLU A 354 -3.89 -9.03 -28.58
C GLU A 354 -2.60 -9.72 -28.13
N THR A 355 -1.95 -10.47 -29.04
CA THR A 355 -0.64 -11.08 -28.81
C THR A 355 0.48 -10.06 -28.58
N ASP A 356 0.28 -8.81 -28.96
CA ASP A 356 1.26 -7.74 -28.78
C ASP A 356 1.26 -7.14 -27.37
N ILE A 357 0.38 -7.59 -26.49
CA ILE A 357 0.21 -7.04 -25.13
C ILE A 357 1.45 -7.18 -24.22
N LEU A 358 2.35 -8.09 -24.57
CA LEU A 358 3.60 -8.27 -23.86
C LEU A 358 4.71 -7.32 -24.34
N ARG A 359 4.42 -6.46 -25.27
CA ARG A 359 5.40 -5.52 -25.81
C ARG A 359 5.70 -4.43 -24.78
N THR A 360 6.96 -4.09 -24.68
CA THR A 360 7.46 -3.07 -23.74
C THR A 360 7.02 -1.65 -24.11
N ASP A 361 6.66 -1.41 -25.36
CA ASP A 361 6.15 -0.11 -25.81
C ASP A 361 4.83 0.30 -25.14
N LEU A 362 3.96 -0.66 -24.80
CA LEU A 362 2.73 -0.39 -24.06
C LEU A 362 2.99 0.15 -22.65
N VAL A 363 4.07 -0.28 -22.03
CA VAL A 363 4.50 0.25 -20.73
C VAL A 363 5.13 1.62 -20.86
N ALA A 364 5.92 1.84 -21.91
CA ALA A 364 6.56 3.14 -22.17
C ALA A 364 5.54 4.25 -22.42
N THR A 365 4.41 3.92 -23.07
CA THR A 365 3.33 4.85 -23.40
C THR A 365 2.17 4.85 -22.40
N ALA A 366 2.27 4.05 -21.31
CA ALA A 366 1.23 4.01 -20.30
C ALA A 366 1.01 5.37 -19.65
N GLU A 367 -0.24 5.72 -19.45
CA GLU A 367 -0.62 6.93 -18.74
C GLU A 367 -0.78 6.62 -17.25
N VAL A 368 -0.07 7.39 -16.40
CA VAL A 368 -0.16 7.28 -14.94
C VAL A 368 -0.89 8.50 -14.42
N THR A 369 -2.07 8.28 -13.88
CA THR A 369 -2.88 9.31 -13.25
C THR A 369 -2.76 9.22 -11.74
N VAL A 370 -2.33 10.30 -11.11
CA VAL A 370 -2.31 10.45 -9.65
C VAL A 370 -3.71 10.84 -9.19
N ILE A 371 -4.30 10.09 -8.25
CA ILE A 371 -5.56 10.50 -7.61
C ILE A 371 -5.29 11.74 -6.76
N PRO A 372 -5.99 12.87 -7.00
CA PRO A 372 -5.62 14.14 -6.41
C PRO A 372 -5.84 14.19 -4.90
N HIS A 373 -5.07 15.04 -4.23
CA HIS A 373 -5.12 15.28 -2.79
C HIS A 373 -6.55 15.53 -2.30
N GLU A 374 -7.31 16.35 -3.03
CA GLU A 374 -8.68 16.74 -2.69
C GLU A 374 -9.64 15.55 -2.67
N ALA A 375 -9.48 14.62 -3.61
CA ALA A 375 -10.29 13.41 -3.66
C ALA A 375 -10.00 12.49 -2.47
N ILE A 376 -8.71 12.32 -2.13
CA ILE A 376 -8.29 11.54 -0.95
C ILE A 376 -8.79 12.20 0.33
N ALA A 377 -8.58 13.51 0.49
CA ALA A 377 -9.01 14.28 1.66
C ALA A 377 -10.52 14.15 1.90
N ARG A 378 -11.34 14.34 0.87
CA ARG A 378 -12.81 14.19 0.98
C ARG A 378 -13.24 12.83 1.52
N ARG A 379 -12.51 11.76 1.23
CA ARG A 379 -12.84 10.41 1.71
C ARG A 379 -12.36 10.17 3.13
N LEU A 380 -11.31 10.85 3.56
CA LEU A 380 -10.82 10.80 4.94
C LEU A 380 -11.63 11.69 5.90
N GLU A 381 -12.11 12.85 5.44
CA GLU A 381 -12.85 13.82 6.25
C GLU A 381 -14.32 13.42 6.52
N LYS A 382 -14.92 12.60 5.68
CA LYS A 382 -16.32 12.15 5.81
C LYS A 382 -16.61 11.27 7.03
N ARG A 383 -15.65 11.08 7.92
CA ARG A 383 -15.70 10.13 9.06
C ARG A 383 -15.00 10.70 10.32
#